data_18ff38ca7bba0dfb6e0f8b985e9be80e
#
_entry.id   18ff38ca7bba0dfb6e0f8b985e9be80e
#
_cell.length_a   1.000
_cell.length_b   1.000
_cell.length_c   1.000
_cell.angle_alpha   90.00
_cell.angle_beta   90.00
_cell.angle_gamma   90.00
#
_symmetry.space_group_name_H-M   'P 1'
#
loop_
_entity.id
_entity.type
_entity.pdbx_description
1 polymer ?
#
loop_
_entity_poly.entity_id
_entity_poly.type
_entity_poly.pdbx_seq_one_letter_code
_entity_poly.pdbx_strand_id
1 'polypeptide(L)'
;MNRLLFIFLFFFYSLVNGQEKKTKPSVNKIGFLYSSAKQNNILFFDKDYDYKTNVYKFQLFYLLRKGKNWDINLIVQPQYQRAQHQLLNEQFITPDEENFELLREKFTQKKDISLYAFELGFQLRKLVFKNISFEATLGLGAGYISLESERLAKGFTFIENVSLGLVHTNNSSEFFLAATVGHVSNFNIQKPNSGYNILGFELGYRI
;
A
#
# COMPACT_ATOMS: atom_id res chain seq x y z
N MET A 1 11.94 0.68 18.72
CA MET A 1 10.64 0.28 18.16
C MET A 1 9.43 0.91 18.88
N ASN A 2 9.43 1.06 20.20
CA ASN A 2 8.28 1.60 20.95
C ASN A 2 7.97 3.10 20.78
N ARG A 3 8.92 3.92 20.33
CA ARG A 3 8.71 5.39 20.25
C ARG A 3 7.85 5.82 19.06
N LEU A 4 7.96 5.14 17.90
CA LEU A 4 7.16 5.43 16.71
C LEU A 4 5.68 5.02 16.91
N LEU A 5 5.43 3.89 17.56
CA LEU A 5 4.08 3.45 17.89
C LEU A 5 3.38 4.43 18.86
N PHE A 6 4.12 4.97 19.85
CA PHE A 6 3.62 5.97 20.79
C PHE A 6 3.27 7.30 20.10
N ILE A 7 4.11 7.75 19.18
CA ILE A 7 3.86 8.98 18.40
C ILE A 7 2.61 8.78 17.52
N PHE A 8 2.45 7.61 16.91
CA PHE A 8 1.29 7.29 16.08
C PHE A 8 -0.01 7.22 16.90
N LEU A 9 0.01 6.59 18.06
CA LEU A 9 -1.14 6.52 18.98
C LEU A 9 -1.49 7.89 19.55
N PHE A 10 -0.51 8.73 19.87
CA PHE A 10 -0.72 10.09 20.35
C PHE A 10 -1.33 11.01 19.27
N PHE A 11 -0.88 10.86 18.02
CA PHE A 11 -1.46 11.58 16.88
C PHE A 11 -2.91 11.14 16.63
N PHE A 12 -3.21 9.85 16.75
CA PHE A 12 -4.57 9.31 16.62
C PHE A 12 -5.48 9.81 17.75
N TYR A 13 -4.99 9.83 18.98
CA TYR A 13 -5.74 10.31 20.14
C TYR A 13 -6.06 11.81 20.05
N SER A 14 -5.12 12.64 19.58
CA SER A 14 -5.35 14.08 19.39
C SER A 14 -6.31 14.39 18.24
N LEU A 15 -6.34 13.58 17.17
CA LEU A 15 -7.33 13.70 16.09
C LEU A 15 -8.75 13.35 16.54
N VAL A 16 -8.90 12.35 17.42
CA VAL A 16 -10.21 11.89 17.92
C VAL A 16 -10.83 12.89 18.91
N ASN A 17 -10.02 13.56 19.72
CA ASN A 17 -10.52 14.51 20.76
C ASN A 17 -10.79 15.94 20.25
N GLY A 18 -10.44 16.25 19.00
CA GLY A 18 -10.66 17.58 18.40
C GLY A 18 -12.02 17.78 17.73
N GLN A 19 -12.97 16.87 17.85
CA GLN A 19 -14.27 16.95 17.16
C GLN A 19 -15.36 17.58 18.03
N GLU A 20 -15.53 18.88 17.92
CA GLU A 20 -16.82 19.52 18.24
C GLU A 20 -17.82 19.29 17.09
N LYS A 21 -18.97 18.68 17.44
CA LYS A 21 -20.11 18.23 16.61
C LYS A 21 -19.95 16.86 15.94
N LYS A 22 -20.53 15.87 16.62
CA LYS A 22 -20.71 14.50 16.13
C LYS A 22 -21.75 14.43 15.00
N THR A 23 -21.39 14.75 13.77
CA THR A 23 -22.05 14.17 12.61
C THR A 23 -21.52 12.74 12.46
N LYS A 24 -22.42 11.74 12.41
CA LYS A 24 -22.00 10.36 12.14
C LYS A 24 -21.17 10.34 10.85
N PRO A 25 -19.98 9.73 10.83
CA PRO A 25 -19.21 9.62 9.61
C PRO A 25 -20.04 8.85 8.56
N SER A 26 -20.33 9.49 7.46
CA SER A 26 -21.02 8.88 6.32
C SER A 26 -20.06 8.71 5.17
N VAL A 27 -20.23 7.64 4.39
CA VAL A 27 -19.53 7.46 3.14
C VAL A 27 -19.93 8.59 2.20
N ASN A 28 -18.95 9.37 1.74
CA ASN A 28 -19.21 10.51 0.86
C ASN A 28 -18.81 10.25 -0.59
N LYS A 29 -17.95 9.24 -0.83
CA LYS A 29 -17.55 8.77 -2.17
C LYS A 29 -17.23 7.29 -2.14
N ILE A 30 -17.44 6.65 -3.28
CA ILE A 30 -17.05 5.27 -3.55
C ILE A 30 -16.09 5.28 -4.73
N GLY A 31 -15.06 4.45 -4.71
CA GLY A 31 -14.09 4.41 -5.79
C GLY A 31 -13.52 3.03 -6.06
N PHE A 32 -12.94 2.90 -7.24
CA PHE A 32 -12.07 1.81 -7.63
C PHE A 32 -10.70 2.35 -8.00
N LEU A 33 -9.66 1.64 -7.57
CA LEU A 33 -8.29 1.97 -7.87
C LEU A 33 -7.56 0.73 -8.38
N TYR A 34 -6.82 0.91 -9.45
CA TYR A 34 -5.84 -0.02 -9.96
C TYR A 34 -4.44 0.55 -9.78
N SER A 35 -3.50 -0.26 -9.31
CA SER A 35 -2.09 0.10 -9.21
C SER A 35 -1.22 -0.94 -9.92
N SER A 36 -0.20 -0.47 -10.63
CA SER A 36 0.86 -1.31 -11.19
C SER A 36 2.21 -0.79 -10.72
N ALA A 37 2.99 -1.66 -10.09
CA ALA A 37 4.25 -1.30 -9.49
C ALA A 37 5.28 -2.43 -9.58
N LYS A 38 6.57 -2.10 -9.42
CA LYS A 38 7.66 -3.06 -9.47
C LYS A 38 8.77 -2.72 -8.47
N GLN A 39 9.51 -3.75 -8.04
CA GLN A 39 10.68 -3.63 -7.18
C GLN A 39 11.84 -2.98 -7.93
N ASN A 40 12.21 -3.47 -9.11
CA ASN A 40 13.32 -2.95 -9.88
C ASN A 40 12.93 -1.68 -10.63
N ASN A 41 13.34 -0.52 -10.09
CA ASN A 41 13.00 0.81 -10.56
C ASN A 41 14.11 1.82 -10.17
N ILE A 42 13.84 3.11 -10.37
CA ILE A 42 14.81 4.20 -10.08
C ILE A 42 15.09 4.43 -8.59
N LEU A 43 14.18 4.02 -7.68
CA LEU A 43 14.35 4.19 -6.23
C LEU A 43 14.84 2.91 -5.56
N PHE A 44 14.40 1.76 -6.08
CA PHE A 44 14.71 0.46 -5.52
C PHE A 44 15.32 -0.39 -6.62
N PHE A 45 16.59 -0.73 -6.49
CA PHE A 45 17.27 -1.58 -7.42
C PHE A 45 17.90 -2.73 -6.65
N ASP A 46 17.48 -3.95 -7.00
CA ASP A 46 18.02 -5.17 -6.45
C ASP A 46 18.28 -6.16 -7.58
N LYS A 47 19.47 -6.75 -7.59
CA LYS A 47 19.87 -7.74 -8.60
C LYS A 47 19.45 -9.16 -8.24
N ASP A 48 19.13 -9.38 -6.97
CA ASP A 48 18.93 -10.71 -6.43
C ASP A 48 17.51 -11.24 -6.69
N TYR A 49 16.53 -10.35 -6.80
CA TYR A 49 15.12 -10.75 -7.00
C TYR A 49 14.30 -9.70 -7.75
N ASP A 50 13.15 -10.10 -8.28
CA ASP A 50 12.18 -9.22 -8.94
C ASP A 50 10.78 -9.44 -8.40
N TYR A 51 10.07 -8.32 -8.14
CA TYR A 51 8.64 -8.27 -7.85
C TYR A 51 7.95 -7.33 -8.81
N LYS A 52 6.84 -7.81 -9.39
CA LYS A 52 5.90 -7.00 -10.17
C LYS A 52 4.52 -7.17 -9.58
N THR A 53 3.85 -6.07 -9.25
CA THR A 53 2.56 -6.11 -8.56
C THR A 53 1.48 -5.42 -9.36
N ASN A 54 0.29 -6.03 -9.35
CA ASN A 54 -0.95 -5.40 -9.78
C ASN A 54 -1.91 -5.44 -8.60
N VAL A 55 -2.42 -4.27 -8.21
CA VAL A 55 -3.28 -4.10 -7.04
C VAL A 55 -4.63 -3.56 -7.47
N TYR A 56 -5.69 -4.12 -6.93
CA TYR A 56 -7.07 -3.70 -7.13
C TYR A 56 -7.66 -3.34 -5.78
N LYS A 57 -8.11 -2.09 -5.61
CA LYS A 57 -8.70 -1.59 -4.38
C LYS A 57 -10.14 -1.12 -4.63
N PHE A 58 -11.05 -1.52 -3.76
CA PHE A 58 -12.32 -0.86 -3.59
C PHE A 58 -12.17 0.20 -2.50
N GLN A 59 -12.71 1.40 -2.70
CA GLN A 59 -12.46 2.54 -1.81
C GLN A 59 -13.77 3.11 -1.26
N LEU A 60 -13.85 3.27 0.05
CA LEU A 60 -14.91 4.01 0.74
C LEU A 60 -14.30 5.24 1.41
N PHE A 61 -14.73 6.41 1.00
CA PHE A 61 -14.22 7.68 1.50
C PHE A 61 -15.12 8.25 2.60
N TYR A 62 -14.51 8.66 3.70
CA TYR A 62 -15.12 9.34 4.81
C TYR A 62 -14.46 10.71 4.99
N LEU A 63 -15.23 11.79 4.81
CA LEU A 63 -14.71 13.13 5.05
C LEU A 63 -14.56 13.36 6.55
N LEU A 64 -13.32 13.48 7.04
CA LEU A 64 -13.02 13.76 8.43
C LEU A 64 -13.06 15.27 8.72
N ARG A 65 -12.53 16.07 7.77
CA ARG A 65 -12.48 17.51 7.90
C ARG A 65 -12.56 18.18 6.55
N LYS A 66 -13.47 19.14 6.40
CA LYS A 66 -13.52 20.06 5.28
C LYS A 66 -12.87 21.38 5.70
N GLY A 67 -11.74 21.71 5.08
CA GLY A 67 -11.02 22.94 5.37
C GLY A 67 -11.19 23.97 4.24
N LYS A 68 -10.67 25.18 4.46
CA LYS A 68 -10.68 26.22 3.41
C LYS A 68 -9.78 25.85 2.21
N ASN A 69 -8.63 25.24 2.49
CA ASN A 69 -7.61 24.92 1.47
C ASN A 69 -7.35 23.41 1.35
N TRP A 70 -7.61 22.64 2.41
CA TRP A 70 -7.31 21.22 2.48
C TRP A 70 -8.48 20.45 3.06
N ASP A 71 -8.87 19.38 2.40
CA ASP A 71 -9.78 18.39 2.95
C ASP A 71 -8.99 17.19 3.47
N ILE A 72 -9.45 16.59 4.55
CA ILE A 72 -8.88 15.38 5.15
C ILE A 72 -9.91 14.28 5.04
N ASN A 73 -9.54 13.17 4.41
CA ASN A 73 -10.37 11.99 4.27
C ASN A 73 -9.72 10.78 4.95
N LEU A 74 -10.55 9.92 5.53
CA LEU A 74 -10.22 8.54 5.81
C LEU A 74 -10.74 7.68 4.66
N ILE A 75 -9.93 6.75 4.18
CA ILE A 75 -10.30 5.82 3.12
C ILE A 75 -10.21 4.41 3.68
N VAL A 76 -11.28 3.64 3.50
CA VAL A 76 -11.31 2.22 3.83
C VAL A 76 -11.19 1.45 2.53
N GLN A 77 -10.14 0.59 2.43
CA GLN A 77 -9.74 -0.01 1.16
C GLN A 77 -9.49 -1.51 1.31
N PRO A 78 -10.51 -2.38 1.16
CA PRO A 78 -10.24 -3.78 0.86
C PRO A 78 -9.52 -3.89 -0.48
N GLN A 79 -8.46 -4.73 -0.53
CA GLN A 79 -7.63 -4.86 -1.72
C GLN A 79 -7.23 -6.31 -2.00
N TYR A 80 -7.06 -6.57 -3.28
CA TYR A 80 -6.40 -7.76 -3.81
C TYR A 80 -5.15 -7.35 -4.58
N GLN A 81 -4.03 -7.97 -4.27
CA GLN A 81 -2.76 -7.78 -4.98
C GLN A 81 -2.31 -9.10 -5.58
N ARG A 82 -1.98 -9.10 -6.86
CA ARG A 82 -1.24 -10.16 -7.54
C ARG A 82 0.21 -9.71 -7.66
N ALA A 83 1.11 -10.40 -6.98
CA ALA A 83 2.54 -10.19 -7.07
C ALA A 83 3.17 -11.31 -7.87
N GLN A 84 3.90 -10.99 -8.92
CA GLN A 84 4.74 -11.90 -9.67
C GLN A 84 6.16 -11.78 -9.11
N HIS A 85 6.73 -12.90 -8.68
CA HIS A 85 8.01 -12.96 -8.00
C HIS A 85 8.95 -13.97 -8.63
N GLN A 86 10.26 -13.67 -8.60
CA GLN A 86 11.34 -14.58 -8.97
C GLN A 86 12.63 -14.19 -8.24
N LEU A 87 13.33 -15.16 -7.64
CA LEU A 87 14.71 -15.01 -7.22
C LEU A 87 15.60 -15.09 -8.47
N LEU A 88 16.40 -14.05 -8.72
CA LEU A 88 17.29 -13.93 -9.90
C LEU A 88 18.70 -14.44 -9.61
N ASN A 89 19.19 -14.24 -8.39
CA ASN A 89 20.50 -14.66 -7.93
C ASN A 89 20.36 -15.81 -6.93
N GLU A 90 20.64 -17.03 -7.36
CA GLU A 90 20.54 -18.21 -6.50
C GLU A 90 21.49 -18.18 -5.30
N GLN A 91 22.62 -17.43 -5.40
CA GLN A 91 23.59 -17.30 -4.32
C GLN A 91 23.07 -16.47 -3.14
N PHE A 92 21.91 -15.82 -3.29
CA PHE A 92 21.19 -15.17 -2.19
C PHE A 92 20.82 -16.19 -1.09
N ILE A 93 20.53 -17.43 -1.48
CA ILE A 93 20.33 -18.56 -0.55
C ILE A 93 21.69 -19.24 -0.40
N THR A 94 22.25 -19.14 0.80
CA THR A 94 23.61 -19.59 1.08
C THR A 94 23.67 -21.08 1.40
N PRO A 95 24.79 -21.79 1.14
CA PRO A 95 24.90 -23.23 1.38
C PRO A 95 24.80 -23.67 2.84
N ASP A 96 24.88 -22.75 3.80
CA ASP A 96 24.65 -22.99 5.22
C ASP A 96 23.16 -23.04 5.61
N GLU A 97 22.26 -22.69 4.70
CA GLU A 97 20.82 -22.83 4.92
C GLU A 97 20.39 -24.30 4.74
N GLU A 98 19.55 -24.77 5.63
CA GLU A 98 18.99 -26.12 5.53
C GLU A 98 18.21 -26.28 4.22
N ASN A 99 18.49 -27.33 3.45
CA ASN A 99 17.88 -27.61 2.14
C ASN A 99 18.09 -26.51 1.09
N PHE A 100 19.23 -25.80 1.10
CA PHE A 100 19.51 -24.66 0.22
C PHE A 100 19.31 -24.97 -1.27
N GLU A 101 19.64 -26.18 -1.75
CA GLU A 101 19.42 -26.58 -3.14
C GLU A 101 17.92 -26.58 -3.51
N LEU A 102 17.08 -27.14 -2.67
CA LEU A 102 15.63 -27.15 -2.86
C LEU A 102 15.02 -25.74 -2.77
N LEU A 103 15.56 -24.91 -1.89
CA LEU A 103 15.12 -23.50 -1.75
C LEU A 103 15.52 -22.70 -3.01
N ARG A 104 16.71 -22.91 -3.56
CA ARG A 104 17.15 -22.30 -4.82
C ARG A 104 16.24 -22.72 -5.97
N GLU A 105 16.00 -24.02 -6.15
CA GLU A 105 15.09 -24.52 -7.17
C GLU A 105 13.68 -23.90 -7.01
N LYS A 106 13.15 -23.86 -5.80
CA LYS A 106 11.82 -23.33 -5.49
C LYS A 106 11.68 -21.85 -5.77
N PHE A 107 12.67 -21.03 -5.41
CA PHE A 107 12.53 -19.57 -5.45
C PHE A 107 13.03 -18.95 -6.75
N THR A 108 13.89 -19.62 -7.52
CA THR A 108 14.30 -19.20 -8.86
C THR A 108 13.20 -19.39 -9.90
N GLN A 109 12.20 -20.24 -9.62
CA GLN A 109 11.03 -20.37 -10.47
C GLN A 109 10.11 -19.15 -10.30
N LYS A 110 9.69 -18.59 -11.45
CA LYS A 110 8.73 -17.50 -11.48
C LYS A 110 7.37 -17.96 -10.96
N LYS A 111 6.82 -17.25 -10.00
CA LYS A 111 5.54 -17.58 -9.36
C LYS A 111 4.64 -16.37 -9.18
N ASP A 112 3.33 -16.64 -9.17
CA ASP A 112 2.31 -15.66 -8.83
C ASP A 112 1.90 -15.84 -7.36
N ILE A 113 1.94 -14.76 -6.62
CA ILE A 113 1.59 -14.69 -5.20
C ILE A 113 0.35 -13.80 -5.06
N SER A 114 -0.68 -14.30 -4.41
CA SER A 114 -1.87 -13.52 -4.08
C SER A 114 -1.76 -12.92 -2.67
N LEU A 115 -2.13 -11.66 -2.54
CA LEU A 115 -2.20 -10.97 -1.27
C LEU A 115 -3.59 -10.33 -1.14
N TYR A 116 -4.27 -10.61 -0.04
CA TYR A 116 -5.58 -10.05 0.32
C TYR A 116 -5.38 -9.18 1.55
N ALA A 117 -5.83 -7.93 1.51
CA ALA A 117 -5.62 -7.03 2.62
C ALA A 117 -6.78 -6.06 2.82
N PHE A 118 -6.80 -5.50 4.01
CA PHE A 118 -7.64 -4.39 4.40
C PHE A 118 -6.73 -3.22 4.78
N GLU A 119 -6.86 -2.11 4.08
CA GLU A 119 -6.02 -0.92 4.24
C GLU A 119 -6.85 0.28 4.69
N LEU A 120 -6.30 1.07 5.59
CA LEU A 120 -6.78 2.38 5.96
C LEU A 120 -5.88 3.44 5.34
N GLY A 121 -6.47 4.34 4.56
CA GLY A 121 -5.78 5.45 3.93
C GLY A 121 -6.12 6.77 4.60
N PHE A 122 -5.10 7.58 4.92
CA PHE A 122 -5.25 8.97 5.33
C PHE A 122 -4.87 9.86 4.15
N GLN A 123 -5.83 10.65 3.68
CA GLN A 123 -5.68 11.46 2.49
C GLN A 123 -5.82 12.92 2.81
N LEU A 124 -4.86 13.71 2.33
CA LEU A 124 -4.91 15.16 2.23
C LEU A 124 -5.22 15.53 0.80
N ARG A 125 -6.22 16.41 0.59
CA ARG A 125 -6.62 16.89 -0.71
C ARG A 125 -6.63 18.41 -0.73
N LYS A 126 -6.07 18.99 -1.80
CA LYS A 126 -6.03 20.43 -2.05
C LYS A 126 -6.52 20.75 -3.46
N LEU A 127 -7.52 21.61 -3.58
CA LEU A 127 -7.92 22.14 -4.87
C LEU A 127 -6.82 23.08 -5.40
N VAL A 128 -6.29 22.81 -6.59
CA VAL A 128 -5.22 23.59 -7.24
C VAL A 128 -5.78 24.46 -8.35
N PHE A 129 -6.66 23.90 -9.17
CA PHE A 129 -7.39 24.61 -10.22
C PHE A 129 -8.89 24.27 -10.13
N LYS A 130 -9.71 24.92 -10.94
CA LYS A 130 -11.18 24.78 -10.92
C LYS A 130 -11.69 23.33 -10.75
N ASN A 131 -11.05 22.38 -11.45
CA ASN A 131 -11.45 20.94 -11.44
C ASN A 131 -10.27 20.00 -11.18
N ILE A 132 -9.11 20.50 -10.78
CA ILE A 132 -7.92 19.68 -10.49
C ILE A 132 -7.53 19.85 -9.03
N SER A 133 -7.47 18.75 -8.33
CA SER A 133 -6.96 18.67 -6.96
C SER A 133 -5.67 17.88 -6.92
N PHE A 134 -4.77 18.27 -6.03
CA PHE A 134 -3.63 17.46 -5.60
C PHE A 134 -4.05 16.61 -4.42
N GLU A 135 -3.59 15.36 -4.40
CA GLU A 135 -3.80 14.42 -3.29
C GLU A 135 -2.48 13.79 -2.84
N ALA A 136 -2.35 13.67 -1.52
CA ALA A 136 -1.34 12.87 -0.86
C ALA A 136 -2.02 11.86 0.06
N THR A 137 -1.70 10.58 -0.09
CA THR A 137 -2.32 9.50 0.70
C THR A 137 -1.23 8.67 1.38
N LEU A 138 -1.41 8.41 2.68
CA LEU A 138 -0.68 7.42 3.45
C LEU A 138 -1.60 6.24 3.71
N GLY A 139 -1.24 5.06 3.24
CA GLY A 139 -1.98 3.82 3.43
C GLY A 139 -1.25 2.89 4.40
N LEU A 140 -2.00 2.31 5.34
CA LEU A 140 -1.53 1.29 6.27
C LEU A 140 -2.51 0.13 6.27
N GLY A 141 -2.03 -1.06 5.99
CA GLY A 141 -2.89 -2.24 5.86
C GLY A 141 -2.34 -3.49 6.53
N ALA A 142 -3.26 -4.39 6.81
CA ALA A 142 -2.95 -5.74 7.26
C ALA A 142 -3.62 -6.75 6.31
N GLY A 143 -2.93 -7.86 6.06
CA GLY A 143 -3.39 -8.82 5.09
C GLY A 143 -2.82 -10.21 5.25
N TYR A 144 -3.07 -11.03 4.24
CA TYR A 144 -2.61 -12.40 4.14
C TYR A 144 -1.97 -12.62 2.76
N ILE A 145 -0.72 -13.11 2.76
CA ILE A 145 0.01 -13.52 1.56
C ILE A 145 -0.06 -15.03 1.37
N SER A 146 -0.43 -15.48 0.18
CA SER A 146 -0.78 -16.88 -0.11
C SER A 146 0.41 -17.83 -0.23
N LEU A 147 1.57 -17.32 -0.64
CA LEU A 147 2.80 -18.09 -0.84
C LEU A 147 3.98 -17.33 -0.24
N GLU A 148 4.98 -18.06 0.19
CA GLU A 148 6.25 -17.51 0.65
C GLU A 148 7.23 -17.22 -0.49
N SER A 149 8.15 -16.32 -0.22
CA SER A 149 9.36 -16.08 -1.00
C SER A 149 10.59 -16.22 -0.10
N GLU A 150 11.78 -16.11 -0.67
CA GLU A 150 13.02 -16.05 0.10
C GLU A 150 13.09 -14.83 1.05
N ARG A 151 12.23 -13.83 0.84
CA ARG A 151 12.22 -12.57 1.61
C ARG A 151 11.02 -12.41 2.54
N LEU A 152 9.92 -13.11 2.29
CA LEU A 152 8.67 -12.94 3.04
C LEU A 152 7.97 -14.27 3.24
N ALA A 153 7.72 -14.63 4.49
CA ALA A 153 6.97 -15.82 4.86
C ALA A 153 5.50 -15.73 4.42
N LYS A 154 4.93 -16.88 4.05
CA LYS A 154 3.48 -17.01 3.84
C LYS A 154 2.72 -16.69 5.12
N GLY A 155 1.57 -16.03 5.00
CA GLY A 155 0.69 -15.78 6.14
C GLY A 155 0.39 -14.31 6.36
N PHE A 156 0.41 -13.88 7.60
CA PHE A 156 0.10 -12.50 7.97
C PHE A 156 1.15 -11.52 7.45
N THR A 157 0.69 -10.38 6.90
CA THR A 157 1.57 -9.35 6.34
C THR A 157 1.00 -7.96 6.58
N PHE A 158 1.88 -6.96 6.59
CA PHE A 158 1.56 -5.55 6.61
C PHE A 158 1.88 -4.92 5.25
N ILE A 159 1.12 -3.90 4.92
CA ILE A 159 1.29 -3.08 3.72
C ILE A 159 1.38 -1.64 4.17
N GLU A 160 2.39 -0.95 3.69
CA GLU A 160 2.58 0.47 3.88
C GLU A 160 2.76 1.11 2.51
N ASN A 161 2.02 2.17 2.22
CA ASN A 161 2.20 2.87 0.97
C ASN A 161 2.00 4.38 1.13
N VAL A 162 2.64 5.12 0.24
CA VAL A 162 2.46 6.56 0.08
C VAL A 162 2.18 6.82 -1.39
N SER A 163 1.13 7.57 -1.68
CA SER A 163 0.85 8.01 -3.04
C SER A 163 0.68 9.53 -3.12
N LEU A 164 1.16 10.08 -4.24
CA LEU A 164 1.03 11.50 -4.59
C LEU A 164 0.44 11.60 -5.99
N GLY A 165 -0.67 12.33 -6.13
CA GLY A 165 -1.37 12.34 -7.40
C GLY A 165 -2.24 13.55 -7.64
N LEU A 166 -2.86 13.53 -8.81
CA LEU A 166 -3.79 14.53 -9.29
C LEU A 166 -5.16 13.89 -9.52
N VAL A 167 -6.18 14.63 -9.17
CA VAL A 167 -7.58 14.27 -9.40
C VAL A 167 -8.21 15.30 -10.31
N HIS A 168 -8.82 14.84 -11.39
CA HIS A 168 -9.68 15.64 -12.23
C HIS A 168 -11.14 15.35 -11.87
N THR A 169 -11.88 16.37 -11.44
CA THR A 169 -13.31 16.29 -11.12
C THR A 169 -14.14 16.75 -12.32
N ASN A 170 -15.06 15.88 -12.76
CA ASN A 170 -16.04 16.18 -13.80
C ASN A 170 -17.44 15.90 -13.25
N ASN A 171 -18.20 16.95 -12.94
CA ASN A 171 -19.49 16.86 -12.24
C ASN A 171 -19.39 16.07 -10.93
N SER A 172 -20.02 14.88 -10.88
CA SER A 172 -20.01 13.97 -9.73
C SER A 172 -18.91 12.89 -9.77
N SER A 173 -18.14 12.83 -10.85
CA SER A 173 -17.13 11.79 -11.07
C SER A 173 -15.72 12.36 -10.93
N GLU A 174 -14.80 11.53 -10.47
CA GLU A 174 -13.40 11.89 -10.33
C GLU A 174 -12.51 10.83 -10.96
N PHE A 175 -11.51 11.29 -11.73
CA PHE A 175 -10.42 10.48 -12.24
C PHE A 175 -9.14 10.81 -11.48
N PHE A 176 -8.44 9.80 -10.99
CA PHE A 176 -7.24 9.90 -10.18
C PHE A 176 -6.06 9.25 -10.88
N LEU A 177 -4.92 9.95 -10.88
CA LEU A 177 -3.63 9.44 -11.34
C LEU A 177 -2.57 9.82 -10.31
N ALA A 178 -1.81 8.83 -9.82
CA ALA A 178 -0.76 9.05 -8.83
C ALA A 178 0.49 8.20 -9.09
N ALA A 179 1.62 8.66 -8.56
CA ALA A 179 2.78 7.83 -8.26
C ALA A 179 2.62 7.22 -6.86
N THR A 180 3.03 5.98 -6.70
CA THR A 180 2.95 5.26 -5.43
C THR A 180 4.25 4.55 -5.09
N VAL A 181 4.61 4.60 -3.81
CA VAL A 181 5.71 3.83 -3.21
C VAL A 181 5.11 2.97 -2.12
N GLY A 182 5.46 1.70 -2.09
CA GLY A 182 4.94 0.76 -1.10
C GLY A 182 6.00 -0.16 -0.53
N HIS A 183 5.72 -0.67 0.66
CA HIS A 183 6.48 -1.72 1.34
C HIS A 183 5.52 -2.80 1.84
N VAL A 184 5.95 -4.07 1.70
CA VAL A 184 5.21 -5.22 2.20
C VAL A 184 6.15 -6.05 3.07
N SER A 185 5.75 -6.30 4.32
CA SER A 185 6.53 -7.07 5.30
C SER A 185 5.62 -7.77 6.32
N ASN A 186 6.17 -8.61 7.19
CA ASN A 186 5.39 -9.23 8.26
C ASN A 186 5.78 -8.77 9.67
N PHE A 187 6.51 -7.65 9.78
CA PHE A 187 6.90 -7.04 11.07
C PHE A 187 7.76 -7.97 11.98
N ASN A 188 8.51 -8.91 11.41
CA ASN A 188 9.27 -9.95 12.12
C ASN A 188 8.43 -10.93 12.97
N ILE A 189 7.14 -11.05 12.66
CA ILE A 189 6.28 -12.06 13.30
C ILE A 189 6.73 -13.46 12.88
N GLN A 190 7.22 -13.58 11.65
CA GLN A 190 7.65 -14.86 11.05
C GLN A 190 8.87 -14.64 10.15
N LYS A 191 9.81 -15.57 10.11
CA LYS A 191 10.93 -15.54 9.15
C LYS A 191 10.58 -16.32 7.89
N PRO A 192 11.06 -15.87 6.70
CA PRO A 192 11.81 -14.64 6.45
C PRO A 192 10.94 -13.38 6.52
N ASN A 193 11.54 -12.21 6.80
CA ASN A 193 10.86 -10.92 6.84
C ASN A 193 11.73 -9.75 6.31
N SER A 194 12.42 -9.90 5.24
CA SER A 194 13.02 -8.74 4.56
C SER A 194 12.00 -7.95 3.73
N GLY A 195 10.91 -8.60 3.33
CA GLY A 195 9.84 -7.99 2.55
C GLY A 195 10.29 -7.50 1.18
N TYR A 196 9.47 -6.67 0.54
CA TYR A 196 9.80 -6.05 -0.74
C TYR A 196 9.26 -4.62 -0.83
N ASN A 197 9.96 -3.78 -1.61
CA ASN A 197 9.57 -2.41 -1.90
C ASN A 197 9.11 -2.29 -3.35
N ILE A 198 8.17 -1.42 -3.61
CA ILE A 198 7.64 -1.17 -4.95
C ILE A 198 7.52 0.31 -5.24
N LEU A 199 7.74 0.68 -6.49
CA LEU A 199 7.40 1.98 -7.05
C LEU A 199 6.53 1.76 -8.29
N GLY A 200 5.47 2.52 -8.42
CA GLY A 200 4.56 2.41 -9.54
C GLY A 200 3.61 3.58 -9.67
N PHE A 201 2.50 3.32 -10.33
CA PHE A 201 1.44 4.28 -10.53
C PHE A 201 0.09 3.71 -10.10
N GLU A 202 -0.83 4.62 -9.80
CA GLU A 202 -2.22 4.34 -9.47
C GLU A 202 -3.15 5.06 -10.43
N LEU A 203 -4.18 4.36 -10.88
CA LEU A 203 -5.30 4.90 -11.64
C LEU A 203 -6.58 4.63 -10.86
N GLY A 204 -7.43 5.64 -10.69
CA GLY A 204 -8.67 5.50 -9.94
C GLY A 204 -9.83 6.24 -10.57
N TYR A 205 -11.03 5.73 -10.27
CA TYR A 205 -12.30 6.34 -10.60
C TYR A 205 -13.19 6.37 -9.37
N ARG A 206 -13.87 7.50 -9.13
CA ARG A 206 -14.70 7.74 -7.94
C ARG A 206 -16.00 8.42 -8.32
N ILE A 207 -17.06 8.08 -7.58
CA ILE A 207 -18.41 8.68 -7.68
C ILE A 207 -18.94 9.06 -6.31
#